data_d033ee8f6dfa0888a9f834f1178ec2d7
#
_entry.id   d033ee8f6dfa0888a9f834f1178ec2d7
#
_cell.length_a   1.000
_cell.length_b   1.000
_cell.length_c   1.000
_cell.angle_alpha   90.00
_cell.angle_beta   90.00
_cell.angle_gamma   90.00
#
_symmetry.space_group_name_H-M   'P 1'
#
loop_
_entity.id
_entity.type
_entity.pdbx_description
1 polymer ?
#
loop_
_entity_poly.entity_id
_entity_poly.type
_entity_poly.pdbx_seq_one_letter_code
_entity_poly.pdbx_strand_id
1 'polypeptide(L)'
;VSSAMNAVVLDASVAVDLLAGTDCAPAAIDRLTRTELHAPAHLDAEVISALGRMQRAGDLAVADVELALDRLTAMPVTRHPLPGLLTGAWARRADVRLLDALYIALAGHLGLRVLTTDHKLAKVCPELTETLHLPNEQ
;
A
#
# COMPACT_ATOMS: atom_id res chain seq x y z
N VAL A 1 -0.69 -14.52 -23.35
CA VAL A 1 -1.43 -13.32 -23.34
C VAL A 1 -1.29 -12.59 -22.00
N SER A 2 -0.86 -11.39 -22.10
CA SER A 2 -0.59 -10.54 -20.93
C SER A 2 -1.80 -10.30 -20.07
N SER A 3 -3.00 -10.52 -20.58
CA SER A 3 -4.24 -10.30 -19.83
C SER A 3 -4.32 -11.08 -18.53
N ALA A 4 -3.50 -12.10 -18.35
CA ALA A 4 -3.43 -12.84 -17.09
C ALA A 4 -2.75 -12.04 -15.97
N MET A 5 -2.00 -10.98 -16.31
CA MET A 5 -1.31 -10.15 -15.34
C MET A 5 -2.31 -9.23 -14.64
N ASN A 6 -2.41 -9.38 -13.33
CA ASN A 6 -3.16 -8.48 -12.49
C ASN A 6 -2.27 -7.29 -12.11
N ALA A 7 -2.87 -6.16 -11.78
CA ALA A 7 -2.13 -4.98 -11.36
C ALA A 7 -2.92 -4.23 -10.29
N VAL A 8 -2.21 -3.70 -9.31
CA VAL A 8 -2.83 -2.89 -8.23
C VAL A 8 -1.93 -1.72 -7.87
N VAL A 9 -2.52 -0.73 -7.23
CA VAL A 9 -1.77 0.29 -6.49
C VAL A 9 -1.65 -0.23 -5.05
N LEU A 10 -0.41 -0.39 -4.60
CA LEU A 10 -0.09 -0.96 -3.28
C LEU A 10 -0.09 0.14 -2.23
N ASP A 11 -1.01 0.07 -1.27
CA ASP A 11 -1.02 0.98 -0.13
C ASP A 11 0.06 0.58 0.87
N ALA A 12 0.60 1.57 1.57
CA ALA A 12 1.62 1.34 2.59
C ALA A 12 1.15 0.34 3.66
N SER A 13 -0.13 0.32 4.00
CA SER A 13 -0.67 -0.62 4.99
C SER A 13 -0.40 -2.07 4.61
N VAL A 14 -0.61 -2.44 3.34
CA VAL A 14 -0.36 -3.80 2.86
C VAL A 14 1.13 -4.09 2.79
N ALA A 15 1.93 -3.13 2.35
CA ALA A 15 3.39 -3.30 2.31
C ALA A 15 3.96 -3.53 3.72
N VAL A 16 3.47 -2.80 4.72
CA VAL A 16 3.88 -2.98 6.12
C VAL A 16 3.49 -4.37 6.62
N ASP A 17 2.27 -4.82 6.35
CA ASP A 17 1.83 -6.14 6.76
C ASP A 17 2.72 -7.24 6.19
N LEU A 18 3.05 -7.12 4.90
CA LEU A 18 3.92 -8.06 4.21
C LEU A 18 5.33 -8.06 4.81
N LEU A 19 5.91 -6.87 4.99
CA LEU A 19 7.31 -6.72 5.40
C LEU A 19 7.53 -6.97 6.89
N ALA A 20 6.55 -6.62 7.74
CA ALA A 20 6.63 -6.82 9.17
C ALA A 20 6.18 -8.23 9.60
N GLY A 21 5.56 -8.98 8.70
CA GLY A 21 5.09 -10.33 9.02
C GLY A 21 3.91 -10.34 9.97
N THR A 22 2.98 -9.39 9.82
CA THR A 22 1.76 -9.34 10.63
C THR A 22 0.82 -10.50 10.28
N ASP A 23 -0.30 -10.59 10.99
CA ASP A 23 -1.31 -11.62 10.72
C ASP A 23 -1.88 -11.53 9.29
N CYS A 24 -1.81 -10.35 8.66
CA CYS A 24 -2.22 -10.15 7.27
C CYS A 24 -1.18 -10.59 6.24
N ALA A 25 0.07 -10.90 6.65
CA ALA A 25 1.14 -11.21 5.70
C ALA A 25 0.82 -12.38 4.76
N PRO A 26 0.27 -13.51 5.24
CA PRO A 26 -0.07 -14.60 4.32
C PRO A 26 -1.10 -14.19 3.25
N ALA A 27 -2.12 -13.44 3.64
CA ALA A 27 -3.13 -12.94 2.69
C ALA A 27 -2.51 -11.96 1.70
N ALA A 28 -1.58 -11.10 2.16
CA ALA A 28 -0.88 -10.17 1.29
C ALA A 28 0.00 -10.91 0.27
N ILE A 29 0.75 -11.91 0.73
CA ILE A 29 1.59 -12.72 -0.16
C ILE A 29 0.75 -13.36 -1.25
N ASP A 30 -0.35 -13.98 -0.86
CA ASP A 30 -1.25 -14.67 -1.78
C ASP A 30 -1.82 -13.69 -2.82
N ARG A 31 -2.33 -12.55 -2.35
CA ARG A 31 -2.94 -11.55 -3.24
C ARG A 31 -1.93 -10.92 -4.21
N LEU A 32 -0.69 -10.70 -3.76
CA LEU A 32 0.33 -10.02 -4.56
C LEU A 32 1.08 -10.95 -5.51
N THR A 33 0.94 -12.26 -5.35
CA THR A 33 1.55 -13.23 -6.26
C THR A 33 1.03 -13.01 -7.68
N ARG A 34 1.95 -12.89 -8.66
CA ARG A 34 1.64 -12.62 -10.08
C ARG A 34 0.87 -11.32 -10.29
N THR A 35 1.12 -10.34 -9.44
CA THR A 35 0.47 -9.03 -9.53
C THR A 35 1.54 -7.97 -9.79
N GLU A 36 1.29 -7.13 -10.78
CA GLU A 36 2.13 -5.97 -11.05
C GLU A 36 1.81 -4.88 -10.02
N LEU A 37 2.86 -4.35 -9.38
CA LEU A 37 2.71 -3.42 -8.27
C LEU A 37 3.08 -2.01 -8.68
N HIS A 38 2.22 -1.05 -8.34
CA HIS A 38 2.44 0.37 -8.52
C HIS A 38 2.21 1.08 -7.19
N ALA A 39 2.90 2.18 -6.98
CA ALA A 39 2.68 3.03 -5.80
C ALA A 39 3.15 4.45 -6.07
N PRO A 40 2.58 5.44 -5.37
CA PRO A 40 3.16 6.78 -5.38
C PRO A 40 4.53 6.76 -4.70
N ALA A 41 5.40 7.70 -5.07
CA ALA A 41 6.78 7.73 -4.59
C ALA A 41 6.93 7.82 -3.08
N HIS A 42 5.91 8.31 -2.35
CA HIS A 42 5.98 8.42 -0.89
C HIS A 42 5.70 7.09 -0.16
N LEU A 43 5.43 6.01 -0.89
CA LEU A 43 5.26 4.68 -0.28
C LEU A 43 6.40 4.37 0.69
N ASP A 44 7.64 4.55 0.25
CA ASP A 44 8.81 4.19 1.05
C ASP A 44 8.89 5.00 2.35
N ALA A 45 8.54 6.29 2.28
CA ALA A 45 8.52 7.16 3.45
C ALA A 45 7.46 6.72 4.46
N GLU A 46 6.29 6.35 3.98
CA GLU A 46 5.22 5.87 4.87
C GLU A 46 5.56 4.52 5.49
N VAL A 47 6.16 3.62 4.71
CA VAL A 47 6.55 2.31 5.22
C VAL A 47 7.65 2.43 6.29
N ILE A 48 8.71 3.19 6.03
CA ILE A 48 9.77 3.35 7.04
C ILE A 48 9.24 4.01 8.31
N SER A 49 8.34 4.97 8.18
CA SER A 49 7.71 5.62 9.33
C SER A 49 6.91 4.61 10.17
N ALA A 50 6.12 3.77 9.52
CA ALA A 50 5.32 2.75 10.21
C ALA A 50 6.20 1.71 10.90
N LEU A 51 7.24 1.21 10.21
CA LEU A 51 8.18 0.24 10.79
C LEU A 51 8.91 0.83 12.00
N GLY A 52 9.29 2.10 11.92
CA GLY A 52 9.92 2.80 13.03
C GLY A 52 9.00 2.90 14.25
N ARG A 53 7.71 3.19 14.04
CA ARG A 53 6.73 3.21 15.14
C ARG A 53 6.57 1.84 15.78
N MET A 54 6.52 0.78 14.97
CA MET A 54 6.41 -0.60 15.47
C MET A 54 7.64 -1.00 16.29
N GLN A 55 8.82 -0.58 15.87
CA GLN A 55 10.05 -0.84 16.61
C GLN A 55 10.03 -0.12 17.96
N ARG A 56 9.65 1.16 17.98
CA ARG A 56 9.57 1.93 19.23
C ARG A 56 8.52 1.37 20.19
N ALA A 57 7.45 0.80 19.65
CA ALA A 57 6.41 0.17 20.47
C ALA A 57 6.81 -1.23 20.97
N GLY A 58 7.92 -1.77 20.52
CA GLY A 58 8.38 -3.09 20.91
C GLY A 58 7.82 -4.23 20.09
N ASP A 59 7.11 -3.93 19.00
CA ASP A 59 6.50 -4.94 18.13
C ASP A 59 7.51 -5.56 17.17
N LEU A 60 8.58 -4.84 16.85
CA LEU A 60 9.65 -5.29 15.97
C LEU A 60 11.01 -4.99 16.59
N ALA A 61 11.97 -5.90 16.42
CA ALA A 61 13.35 -5.64 16.75
C ALA A 61 14.02 -4.78 15.66
N VAL A 62 15.12 -4.12 16.00
CA VAL A 62 15.90 -3.33 15.03
C VAL A 62 16.28 -4.19 13.82
N ALA A 63 16.73 -5.43 14.04
CA ALA A 63 17.12 -6.34 12.96
C ALA A 63 15.96 -6.66 12.02
N ASP A 64 14.74 -6.76 12.55
CA ASP A 64 13.54 -7.00 11.73
C ASP A 64 13.27 -5.82 10.81
N VAL A 65 13.42 -4.60 11.32
CA VAL A 65 13.24 -3.39 10.53
C VAL A 65 14.29 -3.31 9.43
N GLU A 66 15.55 -3.58 9.77
CA GLU A 66 16.63 -3.55 8.78
C GLU A 66 16.39 -4.53 7.64
N LEU A 67 15.96 -5.74 7.96
CA LEU A 67 15.60 -6.73 6.94
C LEU A 67 14.41 -6.27 6.09
N ALA A 68 13.40 -5.71 6.72
CA ALA A 68 12.22 -5.18 6.03
C ALA A 68 12.60 -4.07 5.05
N LEU A 69 13.52 -3.19 5.42
CA LEU A 69 13.98 -2.10 4.55
C LEU A 69 14.76 -2.63 3.35
N ASP A 70 15.59 -3.65 3.53
CA ASP A 70 16.28 -4.30 2.42
C ASP A 70 15.28 -4.91 1.44
N ARG A 71 14.25 -5.57 1.95
CA ARG A 71 13.20 -6.16 1.13
C ARG A 71 12.38 -5.11 0.40
N LEU A 72 12.07 -4.00 1.07
CA LEU A 72 11.35 -2.89 0.44
C LEU A 72 12.13 -2.31 -0.73
N THR A 73 13.43 -2.11 -0.54
CA THR A 73 14.32 -1.59 -1.57
C THR A 73 14.34 -2.52 -2.80
N ALA A 74 14.30 -3.83 -2.58
CA ALA A 74 14.33 -4.84 -3.64
C ALA A 74 12.94 -5.15 -4.22
N MET A 75 11.88 -4.68 -3.61
CA MET A 75 10.52 -5.00 -4.04
C MET A 75 10.23 -4.44 -5.44
N PRO A 76 9.70 -5.26 -6.36
CA PRO A 76 9.43 -4.82 -7.73
C PRO A 76 8.14 -3.99 -7.83
N VAL A 77 8.17 -2.81 -7.23
CA VAL A 77 7.07 -1.83 -7.27
C VAL A 77 7.50 -0.68 -8.18
N THR A 78 6.64 -0.30 -9.11
CA THR A 78 6.86 0.91 -9.89
C THR A 78 6.42 2.10 -9.04
N ARG A 79 7.37 2.94 -8.64
CA ARG A 79 7.13 4.13 -7.83
C ARG A 79 6.93 5.32 -8.74
N HIS A 80 5.77 5.94 -8.64
CA HIS A 80 5.37 7.04 -9.53
C HIS A 80 5.62 8.40 -8.89
N PRO A 81 6.17 9.39 -9.64
CA PRO A 81 6.42 10.72 -9.11
C PRO A 81 5.15 11.40 -8.61
N LEU A 82 5.26 12.17 -7.53
CA LEU A 82 4.13 12.82 -6.89
C LEU A 82 3.56 14.04 -7.63
N PRO A 83 4.37 14.87 -8.34
CA PRO A 83 3.82 16.11 -8.90
C PRO A 83 2.58 15.91 -9.77
N GLY A 84 2.52 14.88 -10.58
CA GLY A 84 1.36 14.59 -11.43
C GLY A 84 0.12 14.14 -10.67
N LEU A 85 0.25 13.82 -9.37
CA LEU A 85 -0.85 13.33 -8.53
C LEU A 85 -1.43 14.41 -7.62
N LEU A 86 -0.76 15.57 -7.50
CA LEU A 86 -1.10 16.55 -6.47
C LEU A 86 -2.48 17.15 -6.66
N THR A 87 -2.85 17.52 -7.86
CA THR A 87 -4.16 18.15 -8.13
C THR A 87 -5.30 17.18 -7.85
N GLY A 88 -5.16 15.92 -8.29
CA GLY A 88 -6.18 14.89 -8.06
C GLY A 88 -6.32 14.56 -6.57
N ALA A 89 -5.20 14.51 -5.85
CA ALA A 89 -5.23 14.28 -4.41
C ALA A 89 -5.92 15.44 -3.68
N TRP A 90 -5.58 16.66 -4.04
CA TRP A 90 -6.17 17.86 -3.43
C TRP A 90 -7.69 17.92 -3.63
N ALA A 91 -8.17 17.46 -4.77
CA ALA A 91 -9.61 17.43 -5.06
C ALA A 91 -10.39 16.55 -4.07
N ARG A 92 -9.73 15.60 -3.40
CA ARG A 92 -10.36 14.69 -2.44
C ARG A 92 -10.16 15.10 -0.98
N ARG A 93 -9.61 16.28 -0.73
CA ARG A 93 -9.22 16.72 0.62
C ARG A 93 -10.34 16.72 1.66
N ALA A 94 -11.59 16.87 1.22
CA ALA A 94 -12.73 16.91 2.14
C ALA A 94 -13.05 15.53 2.73
N ASP A 95 -12.72 14.46 2.02
CA ASP A 95 -13.17 13.10 2.38
C ASP A 95 -12.01 12.16 2.70
N VAL A 96 -10.80 12.45 2.22
CA VAL A 96 -9.66 11.55 2.31
C VAL A 96 -8.44 12.32 2.81
N ARG A 97 -7.68 11.69 3.73
CA ARG A 97 -6.39 12.24 4.17
C ARG A 97 -5.49 12.40 2.94
N LEU A 98 -4.77 13.53 2.85
CA LEU A 98 -4.04 13.87 1.63
C LEU A 98 -2.99 12.83 1.21
N LEU A 99 -2.28 12.23 2.17
CA LEU A 99 -1.30 11.19 1.83
C LEU A 99 -1.99 9.94 1.26
N ASP A 100 -3.18 9.60 1.73
CA ASP A 100 -3.97 8.49 1.17
C ASP A 100 -4.55 8.86 -0.19
N ALA A 101 -4.93 10.14 -0.36
CA ALA A 101 -5.48 10.62 -1.62
C ALA A 101 -4.50 10.51 -2.78
N LEU A 102 -3.19 10.52 -2.51
CA LEU A 102 -2.17 10.31 -3.54
C LEU A 102 -2.26 8.89 -4.13
N TYR A 103 -2.56 7.89 -3.32
CA TYR A 103 -2.78 6.52 -3.81
C TYR A 103 -4.04 6.45 -4.68
N ILE A 104 -5.11 7.10 -4.24
CA ILE A 104 -6.37 7.15 -4.99
C ILE A 104 -6.17 7.86 -6.34
N ALA A 105 -5.44 8.97 -6.35
CA ALA A 105 -5.14 9.70 -7.59
C ALA A 105 -4.36 8.83 -8.58
N LEU A 106 -3.36 8.10 -8.09
CA LEU A 106 -2.60 7.18 -8.94
C LEU A 106 -3.49 6.08 -9.52
N ALA A 107 -4.32 5.48 -8.68
CA ALA A 107 -5.26 4.44 -9.13
C ALA A 107 -6.17 4.95 -10.24
N GLY A 108 -6.69 6.16 -10.10
CA GLY A 108 -7.50 6.79 -11.14
C GLY A 108 -6.74 6.99 -12.45
N HIS A 109 -5.49 7.42 -12.39
CA HIS A 109 -4.65 7.60 -13.57
C HIS A 109 -4.37 6.29 -14.31
N LEU A 110 -4.17 5.21 -13.55
CA LEU A 110 -3.77 3.92 -14.12
C LEU A 110 -4.97 3.01 -14.44
N GLY A 111 -6.17 3.41 -14.04
CA GLY A 111 -7.34 2.54 -14.16
C GLY A 111 -7.26 1.31 -13.28
N LEU A 112 -6.64 1.44 -12.11
CA LEU A 112 -6.43 0.35 -11.15
C LEU A 112 -7.16 0.64 -9.84
N ARG A 113 -7.10 -0.30 -8.91
CA ARG A 113 -7.59 -0.14 -7.54
C ARG A 113 -6.44 -0.11 -6.56
N VAL A 114 -6.61 0.62 -5.47
CA VAL A 114 -5.69 0.62 -4.34
C VAL A 114 -5.98 -0.61 -3.48
N LEU A 115 -4.99 -1.48 -3.31
CA LEU A 115 -5.07 -2.59 -2.37
C LEU A 115 -4.68 -2.07 -0.99
N THR A 116 -5.60 -2.12 -0.04
CA THR A 116 -5.43 -1.52 1.29
C THR A 116 -6.03 -2.39 2.37
N THR A 117 -5.57 -2.22 3.61
CA THR A 117 -6.21 -2.78 4.80
C THR A 117 -7.04 -1.72 5.53
N ASP A 118 -7.07 -0.49 5.02
CA ASP A 118 -7.80 0.62 5.63
C ASP A 118 -9.27 0.58 5.20
N HIS A 119 -10.13 0.09 6.09
CA HIS A 119 -11.56 -0.01 5.83
C HIS A 119 -12.24 1.35 5.67
N LYS A 120 -11.72 2.39 6.32
CA LYS A 120 -12.26 3.75 6.17
C LYS A 120 -12.04 4.28 4.76
N LEU A 121 -10.83 4.08 4.23
CA LEU A 121 -10.52 4.48 2.87
C LEU A 121 -11.41 3.73 1.87
N ALA A 122 -11.55 2.42 2.06
CA ALA A 122 -12.38 1.59 1.18
C ALA A 122 -13.86 2.01 1.23
N LYS A 123 -14.35 2.47 2.38
CA LYS A 123 -15.73 2.93 2.53
C LYS A 123 -15.98 4.24 1.79
N VAL A 124 -14.99 5.14 1.79
CA VAL A 124 -15.12 6.45 1.12
C VAL A 124 -14.95 6.32 -0.40
N CYS A 125 -14.05 5.45 -0.85
CA CYS A 125 -13.73 5.27 -2.27
C CYS A 125 -13.86 3.80 -2.69
N PRO A 126 -15.08 3.21 -2.60
CA PRO A 126 -15.23 1.78 -2.88
C PRO A 126 -14.89 1.38 -4.32
N GLU A 127 -15.12 2.27 -5.28
CA GLU A 127 -14.84 2.00 -6.69
C GLU A 127 -13.35 2.00 -7.05
N LEU A 128 -12.51 2.60 -6.22
CA LEU A 128 -11.06 2.71 -6.46
C LEU A 128 -10.23 1.93 -5.44
N THR A 129 -10.86 1.10 -4.63
CA THR A 129 -10.17 0.33 -3.60
C THR A 129 -10.53 -1.14 -3.64
N GLU A 130 -9.60 -1.95 -3.18
CA GLU A 130 -9.82 -3.37 -2.88
C GLU A 130 -9.28 -3.58 -1.48
N THR A 131 -10.08 -4.15 -0.58
CA THR A 131 -9.68 -4.35 0.80
C THR A 131 -9.06 -5.73 0.98
N LEU A 132 -7.89 -5.76 1.61
CA LEU A 132 -7.27 -7.00 2.07
C LEU A 132 -7.82 -7.28 3.47
N HIS A 133 -8.40 -8.45 3.66
CA HIS A 133 -9.02 -8.85 4.93
C HIS A 133 -8.13 -9.77 5.73
N LEU A 134 -8.23 -9.69 7.06
CA LEU A 134 -7.67 -10.69 7.95
C LEU A 134 -8.33 -12.04 7.66
N PRO A 135 -7.62 -13.15 7.88
CA PRO A 135 -8.18 -14.49 7.59
C PRO A 135 -9.52 -14.79 8.24
N ASN A 136 -9.85 -14.13 9.36
CA ASN A 136 -11.08 -14.37 10.12
C ASN A 136 -12.20 -13.37 9.79
N GLU A 137 -11.98 -12.45 8.89
CA GLU A 137 -12.96 -11.44 8.47
C GLU A 137 -13.67 -11.91 7.21
N GLN A 138 -14.83 -12.48 7.35
CA GLN A 138 -15.61 -12.91 6.18
C GLN A 138 -17.09 -12.60 6.35
#